data_519e8b89bde619e81abe9a100c70af3f
#
_entry.id   519e8b89bde619e81abe9a100c70af3f
#
_cell.length_a   1.000
_cell.length_b   1.000
_cell.length_c   1.000
_cell.angle_alpha   90.00
_cell.angle_beta   90.00
_cell.angle_gamma   90.00
#
_symmetry.space_group_name_H-M   'P 1'
#
loop_
_entity.id
_entity.type
_entity.pdbx_description
1 polymer ?
#
loop_
_entity_poly.entity_id
_entity_poly.type
_entity_poly.pdbx_seq_one_letter_code
_entity_poly.pdbx_strand_id
1 'polypeptide(L)'
;KGCGLRGGYGAGPIAANAAYSKTKDTAGDITTTNIGASYNFGVAKVMGLYDQDKNGTVTGKGFNVGVSAPVGAGEIRGAYSSYKTNAAGTPMADKIAIGYVHNLSKRTAAYTTFARVKNSGGATQALNGATTGANTSSTGFDFGIRHSF
;
A
#
# COMPACT_ATOMS: atom_id res chain seq x y z
N LYS A 1 4.98 4.53 25.71
CA LYS A 1 4.74 5.96 25.38
C LYS A 1 5.22 6.21 23.96
N GLY A 2 4.42 6.97 23.18
CA GLY A 2 4.78 7.30 21.81
C GLY A 2 4.60 8.78 21.52
N CYS A 3 5.32 9.28 20.51
CA CYS A 3 5.13 10.60 19.92
C CYS A 3 5.19 10.47 18.39
N GLY A 4 4.53 11.37 17.71
CA GLY A 4 4.54 11.41 16.25
C GLY A 4 4.31 12.82 15.75
N LEU A 5 4.85 13.10 14.57
CA LEU A 5 4.66 14.34 13.83
C LEU A 5 4.24 13.99 12.40
N ARG A 6 3.29 14.72 11.88
CA ARG A 6 2.83 14.60 10.50
C ARG A 6 2.68 15.99 9.89
N GLY A 7 3.20 16.15 8.68
CA GLY A 7 3.03 17.35 7.86
C GLY A 7 2.61 16.98 6.45
N GLY A 8 1.91 17.87 5.79
CA GLY A 8 1.51 17.69 4.40
C GLY A 8 1.31 19.02 3.70
N TYR A 9 1.46 18.98 2.39
CA TYR A 9 1.26 20.10 1.47
C TYR A 9 0.40 19.63 0.30
N GLY A 10 -0.54 20.46 -0.08
CA GLY A 10 -1.37 20.22 -1.27
C GLY A 10 -1.65 21.53 -1.98
N ALA A 11 -1.28 21.60 -3.26
CA ALA A 11 -1.57 22.73 -4.12
C ALA A 11 -1.74 22.27 -5.58
N GLY A 12 -2.87 22.66 -6.18
CA GLY A 12 -3.17 22.26 -7.56
C GLY A 12 -3.15 20.74 -7.75
N PRO A 13 -2.39 20.25 -8.74
CA PRO A 13 -2.33 18.81 -9.02
C PRO A 13 -1.43 18.02 -8.06
N ILE A 14 -0.66 18.71 -7.19
CA ILE A 14 0.35 18.08 -6.32
C ILE A 14 -0.17 17.94 -4.90
N ALA A 15 0.06 16.79 -4.28
CA ALA A 15 -0.02 16.62 -2.85
C ALA A 15 1.19 15.81 -2.36
N ALA A 16 1.78 16.23 -1.24
CA ALA A 16 2.88 15.55 -0.59
C ALA A 16 2.66 15.50 0.92
N ASN A 17 3.15 14.47 1.57
CA ASN A 17 3.09 14.34 3.02
C ASN A 17 4.31 13.60 3.54
N ALA A 18 4.64 13.87 4.79
CA ALA A 18 5.64 13.14 5.53
C ALA A 18 5.14 12.91 6.95
N ALA A 19 5.47 11.77 7.52
CA ALA A 19 5.17 11.47 8.90
C ALA A 19 6.33 10.72 9.55
N TYR A 20 6.52 11.00 10.82
CA TYR A 20 7.49 10.34 11.67
C TYR A 20 6.80 9.98 12.98
N SER A 21 6.99 8.77 13.46
CA SER A 21 6.53 8.36 14.77
C SER A 21 7.57 7.51 15.47
N LYS A 22 7.60 7.66 16.80
CA LYS A 22 8.43 6.83 17.67
C LYS A 22 7.58 6.35 18.84
N THR A 23 7.53 5.03 19.01
CA THR A 23 6.83 4.37 20.11
C THR A 23 7.84 3.57 20.92
N LYS A 24 7.85 3.81 22.22
CA LYS A 24 8.63 2.99 23.16
C LYS A 24 7.85 1.75 23.53
N ASP A 25 8.43 0.61 23.23
CA ASP A 25 7.91 -0.70 23.63
C ASP A 25 8.92 -1.39 24.57
N THR A 26 8.44 -2.39 25.31
CA THR A 26 9.28 -3.21 26.19
C THR A 26 10.35 -4.01 25.46
N ALA A 27 10.11 -4.34 24.21
CA ALA A 27 11.02 -5.08 23.32
C ALA A 27 11.97 -4.18 22.50
N GLY A 28 11.87 -2.86 22.65
CA GLY A 28 12.69 -1.86 21.95
C GLY A 28 11.87 -0.73 21.34
N ASP A 29 12.55 0.34 20.96
CA ASP A 29 11.89 1.48 20.33
C ASP A 29 11.48 1.14 18.89
N ILE A 30 10.21 1.36 18.57
CA ILE A 30 9.68 1.27 17.20
C ILE A 30 9.65 2.68 16.61
N THR A 31 10.33 2.87 15.50
CA THR A 31 10.34 4.12 14.75
C THR A 31 9.79 3.88 13.36
N THR A 32 8.79 4.67 12.95
CA THR A 32 8.22 4.63 11.60
C THR A 32 8.38 5.97 10.94
N THR A 33 8.89 5.97 9.72
CA THR A 33 9.00 7.16 8.85
C THR A 33 8.33 6.85 7.54
N ASN A 34 7.45 7.73 7.07
CA ASN A 34 6.87 7.61 5.74
C ASN A 34 6.82 8.95 5.02
N ILE A 35 7.01 8.89 3.72
CA ILE A 35 6.97 10.03 2.80
C ILE A 35 6.13 9.62 1.60
N GLY A 36 5.14 10.42 1.27
CA GLY A 36 4.27 10.15 0.14
C GLY A 36 4.04 11.39 -0.70
N ALA A 37 3.83 11.16 -1.98
CA ALA A 37 3.44 12.21 -2.92
C ALA A 37 2.44 11.68 -3.95
N SER A 38 1.64 12.57 -4.49
CA SER A 38 0.76 12.28 -5.62
C SER A 38 0.71 13.44 -6.59
N TYR A 39 0.52 13.10 -7.86
CA TYR A 39 0.31 14.05 -8.94
C TYR A 39 -0.92 13.68 -9.76
N ASN A 40 -1.78 14.65 -9.97
CA ASN A 40 -2.98 14.49 -10.80
C ASN A 40 -2.75 15.15 -12.16
N PHE A 41 -2.66 14.33 -13.21
CA PHE A 41 -2.48 14.77 -14.59
C PHE A 41 -3.80 15.18 -15.27
N GLY A 42 -4.94 15.12 -14.56
CA GLY A 42 -6.27 15.29 -15.14
C GLY A 42 -6.84 13.98 -15.73
N VAL A 43 -6.07 13.30 -16.56
CA VAL A 43 -6.44 12.02 -17.20
C VAL A 43 -6.03 10.79 -16.37
N ALA A 44 -5.12 10.97 -15.43
CA ALA A 44 -4.67 9.94 -14.51
C ALA A 44 -4.07 10.58 -13.26
N LYS A 45 -4.10 9.86 -12.14
CA LYS A 45 -3.43 10.23 -10.90
C LYS A 45 -2.38 9.16 -10.57
N VAL A 46 -1.16 9.62 -10.32
CA VAL A 46 -0.05 8.77 -9.86
C VAL A 46 0.25 9.09 -8.40
N MET A 47 0.53 8.06 -7.62
CA MET A 47 0.83 8.16 -6.20
C MET A 47 2.06 7.32 -5.89
N GLY A 48 2.92 7.85 -5.01
CA GLY A 48 4.07 7.12 -4.48
C GLY A 48 4.14 7.28 -2.97
N LEU A 49 4.51 6.20 -2.28
CA LEU A 49 4.77 6.19 -0.85
C LEU A 49 6.06 5.41 -0.60
N TYR A 50 6.90 5.95 0.23
CA TYR A 50 8.05 5.26 0.81
C TYR A 50 7.87 5.19 2.32
N ASP A 51 8.13 4.04 2.90
CA ASP A 51 8.09 3.81 4.34
C ASP A 51 9.34 3.11 4.83
N GLN A 52 9.73 3.44 6.04
CA GLN A 52 10.79 2.79 6.77
C GLN A 52 10.37 2.57 8.22
N ASP A 53 10.41 1.32 8.65
CA ASP A 53 10.16 0.91 10.02
C ASP A 53 11.45 0.39 10.65
N LYS A 54 11.70 0.82 11.89
CA LYS A 54 12.80 0.33 12.71
C LYS A 54 12.24 -0.25 14.00
N ASN A 55 12.60 -1.50 14.29
CA ASN A 55 12.28 -2.16 15.55
C ASN A 55 13.55 -2.80 16.10
N GLY A 56 14.18 -2.13 17.08
CA GLY A 56 15.50 -2.51 17.57
C GLY A 56 16.54 -2.51 16.45
N THR A 57 17.10 -3.67 16.15
CA THR A 57 18.11 -3.88 15.10
C THR A 57 17.50 -4.19 13.73
N VAL A 58 16.22 -4.56 13.69
CA VAL A 58 15.51 -4.88 12.43
C VAL A 58 15.00 -3.59 11.79
N THR A 59 15.33 -3.41 10.53
CA THR A 59 14.83 -2.31 9.69
C THR A 59 14.05 -2.90 8.52
N GLY A 60 12.80 -2.49 8.39
CA GLY A 60 11.98 -2.72 7.21
C GLY A 60 11.95 -1.48 6.33
N LYS A 61 11.95 -1.67 5.04
CA LYS A 61 11.79 -0.60 4.04
C LYS A 61 10.78 -1.03 3.01
N GLY A 62 9.86 -0.13 2.69
CA GLY A 62 8.84 -0.36 1.70
C GLY A 62 8.67 0.80 0.75
N PHE A 63 8.14 0.49 -0.41
CA PHE A 63 7.59 1.51 -1.29
C PHE A 63 6.30 0.99 -1.94
N ASN A 64 5.45 1.93 -2.26
CA ASN A 64 4.19 1.67 -2.96
C ASN A 64 4.04 2.72 -4.06
N VAL A 65 3.73 2.26 -5.26
CA VAL A 65 3.39 3.12 -6.40
C VAL A 65 2.00 2.73 -6.87
N GLY A 66 1.13 3.71 -6.99
CA GLY A 66 -0.24 3.52 -7.46
C GLY A 66 -0.58 4.45 -8.60
N VAL A 67 -1.45 3.99 -9.46
CA VAL A 67 -2.04 4.78 -10.54
C VAL A 67 -3.54 4.58 -10.56
N SER A 68 -4.29 5.64 -10.81
CA SER A 68 -5.70 5.57 -11.12
C SER A 68 -6.02 6.42 -12.33
N ALA A 69 -6.89 5.92 -13.21
CA ALA A 69 -7.32 6.62 -14.42
C ALA A 69 -8.83 6.43 -14.61
N PRO A 70 -9.59 7.51 -14.81
CA PRO A 70 -11.00 7.43 -15.16
C PRO A 70 -11.15 6.84 -16.55
N VAL A 71 -12.08 5.90 -16.71
CA VAL A 71 -12.41 5.26 -17.98
C VAL A 71 -13.93 5.14 -18.11
N GLY A 72 -14.54 5.99 -18.96
CA GLY A 72 -15.99 6.04 -19.09
C GLY A 72 -16.68 6.37 -17.75
N ALA A 73 -17.63 5.53 -17.35
CA ALA A 73 -18.33 5.65 -16.05
C ALA A 73 -17.57 5.02 -14.88
N GLY A 74 -16.33 4.58 -15.09
CA GLY A 74 -15.54 3.89 -14.08
C GLY A 74 -14.11 4.42 -13.93
N GLU A 75 -13.31 3.67 -13.17
CA GLU A 75 -11.91 3.98 -12.90
C GLU A 75 -11.09 2.68 -12.87
N ILE A 76 -10.01 2.65 -13.62
CA ILE A 76 -8.98 1.61 -13.52
C ILE A 76 -7.99 2.03 -12.44
N ARG A 77 -7.58 1.08 -11.60
CA ARG A 77 -6.59 1.26 -10.55
C ARG A 77 -5.50 0.21 -10.68
N GLY A 78 -4.26 0.62 -10.56
CA GLY A 78 -3.11 -0.26 -10.49
C GLY A 78 -2.22 0.12 -9.31
N ALA A 79 -1.60 -0.86 -8.68
CA ALA A 79 -0.64 -0.63 -7.62
C ALA A 79 0.45 -1.69 -7.63
N TYR A 80 1.66 -1.27 -7.32
CA TYR A 80 2.79 -2.13 -7.03
C TYR A 80 3.41 -1.70 -5.71
N SER A 81 3.69 -2.66 -4.84
CA SER A 81 4.41 -2.42 -3.60
C SER A 81 5.47 -3.48 -3.36
N SER A 82 6.56 -3.07 -2.74
CA SER A 82 7.64 -3.94 -2.31
C SER A 82 8.01 -3.58 -0.87
N TYR A 83 8.19 -4.59 -0.03
CA TYR A 83 8.63 -4.43 1.35
C TYR A 83 9.70 -5.44 1.67
N LYS A 84 10.83 -4.97 2.22
CA LYS A 84 12.00 -5.78 2.55
C LYS A 84 12.49 -5.45 3.96
N THR A 85 12.90 -6.47 4.69
CA THR A 85 13.55 -6.31 6.00
C THR A 85 15.00 -6.80 5.97
N ASN A 86 15.80 -6.31 6.92
CA ASN A 86 17.18 -6.78 7.14
C ASN A 86 17.25 -7.92 8.18
N ALA A 87 16.12 -8.54 8.53
CA ALA A 87 16.09 -9.73 9.36
C ALA A 87 16.82 -10.91 8.67
N ALA A 88 17.11 -11.96 9.43
CA ALA A 88 17.75 -13.17 8.91
C ALA A 88 17.01 -13.71 7.66
N GLY A 89 17.75 -13.99 6.58
CA GLY A 89 17.16 -14.38 5.30
C GLY A 89 16.75 -13.20 4.41
N THR A 90 16.75 -11.98 4.91
CA THR A 90 16.29 -10.76 4.20
C THR A 90 14.88 -10.92 3.59
N PRO A 91 13.85 -11.18 4.42
CA PRO A 91 12.48 -11.35 3.95
C PRO A 91 12.02 -10.19 3.08
N MET A 92 11.44 -10.53 1.93
CA MET A 92 10.93 -9.57 0.96
C MET A 92 9.59 -10.06 0.40
N ALA A 93 8.65 -9.14 0.26
CA ALA A 93 7.36 -9.38 -0.36
C ALA A 93 7.04 -8.30 -1.39
N ASP A 94 6.74 -8.73 -2.60
CA ASP A 94 6.30 -7.89 -3.70
C ASP A 94 4.82 -8.13 -3.97
N LYS A 95 4.06 -7.06 -4.12
CA LYS A 95 2.63 -7.13 -4.39
C LYS A 95 2.28 -6.31 -5.61
N ILE A 96 1.55 -6.91 -6.53
CA ILE A 96 0.89 -6.23 -7.64
C ILE A 96 -0.62 -6.36 -7.47
N ALA A 97 -1.34 -5.29 -7.76
CA ALA A 97 -2.80 -5.29 -7.78
C ALA A 97 -3.30 -4.46 -8.96
N ILE A 98 -4.35 -4.93 -9.60
CA ILE A 98 -5.09 -4.20 -10.62
C ILE A 98 -6.58 -4.33 -10.32
N GLY A 99 -7.32 -3.25 -10.45
CA GLY A 99 -8.76 -3.24 -10.20
C GLY A 99 -9.50 -2.30 -11.13
N TYR A 100 -10.78 -2.54 -11.24
CA TYR A 100 -11.71 -1.68 -11.94
C TYR A 100 -12.93 -1.43 -11.07
N VAL A 101 -13.36 -0.16 -11.02
CA VAL A 101 -14.57 0.28 -10.32
C VAL A 101 -15.49 0.87 -11.37
N HIS A 102 -16.71 0.36 -11.49
CA HIS A 102 -17.73 0.88 -12.37
C HIS A 102 -18.86 1.54 -11.59
N ASN A 103 -19.09 2.82 -11.82
CA ASN A 103 -20.15 3.56 -11.15
C ASN A 103 -21.50 3.30 -11.85
N LEU A 104 -22.37 2.53 -11.20
CA LEU A 104 -23.73 2.25 -11.66
C LEU A 104 -24.67 3.43 -11.39
N SER A 105 -24.41 4.16 -10.30
CA SER A 105 -25.12 5.39 -9.92
C SER A 105 -24.23 6.24 -9.00
N LYS A 106 -24.76 7.42 -8.58
CA LYS A 106 -24.07 8.27 -7.59
C LYS A 106 -23.82 7.57 -6.24
N ARG A 107 -24.55 6.50 -5.94
CA ARG A 107 -24.48 5.78 -4.66
C ARG A 107 -24.06 4.33 -4.79
N THR A 108 -24.01 3.79 -6.01
CA THR A 108 -23.74 2.37 -6.24
C THR A 108 -22.60 2.20 -7.24
N ALA A 109 -21.64 1.36 -6.90
CA ALA A 109 -20.56 0.98 -7.78
C ALA A 109 -20.29 -0.53 -7.66
N ALA A 110 -20.07 -1.17 -8.80
CA ALA A 110 -19.51 -2.52 -8.87
C ALA A 110 -17.98 -2.41 -8.95
N TYR A 111 -17.28 -3.34 -8.34
CA TYR A 111 -15.81 -3.37 -8.40
C TYR A 111 -15.29 -4.78 -8.59
N THR A 112 -14.11 -4.86 -9.15
CA THR A 112 -13.33 -6.10 -9.23
C THR A 112 -11.86 -5.79 -9.01
N THR A 113 -11.14 -6.70 -8.37
CA THR A 113 -9.70 -6.55 -8.12
C THR A 113 -9.00 -7.89 -8.27
N PHE A 114 -7.91 -7.91 -8.97
CA PHE A 114 -6.94 -9.00 -8.99
C PHE A 114 -5.70 -8.55 -8.21
N ALA A 115 -5.16 -9.40 -7.36
CA ALA A 115 -3.92 -9.13 -6.64
C ALA A 115 -3.06 -10.38 -6.52
N ARG A 116 -1.74 -10.17 -6.51
CA ARG A 116 -0.75 -11.22 -6.28
C ARG A 116 0.35 -10.70 -5.37
N VAL A 117 0.69 -11.49 -4.37
CA VAL A 117 1.87 -11.31 -3.51
C VAL A 117 2.87 -12.41 -3.86
N LYS A 118 4.14 -12.04 -4.03
CA LYS A 118 5.26 -12.96 -4.19
C LYS A 118 6.22 -12.75 -3.02
N ASN A 119 6.57 -13.84 -2.32
CA ASN A 119 7.48 -13.83 -1.20
C ASN A 119 8.84 -14.39 -1.57
N SER A 120 9.88 -13.88 -0.91
CA SER A 120 11.26 -14.35 -0.98
C SER A 120 11.99 -14.12 0.34
N GLY A 121 13.17 -14.71 0.53
CA GLY A 121 13.97 -14.54 1.74
C GLY A 121 13.30 -15.02 3.03
N GLY A 122 12.36 -15.95 2.95
CA GLY A 122 11.60 -16.47 4.09
C GLY A 122 10.32 -15.70 4.42
N ALA A 123 9.95 -14.69 3.63
CA ALA A 123 8.69 -13.96 3.83
C ALA A 123 7.46 -14.87 3.62
N THR A 124 6.38 -14.57 4.35
CA THR A 124 5.12 -15.34 4.39
C THR A 124 3.89 -14.46 4.21
N GLN A 125 4.03 -13.31 3.53
CA GLN A 125 2.91 -12.39 3.34
C GLN A 125 1.83 -12.99 2.46
N ALA A 126 0.58 -12.82 2.84
CA ALA A 126 -0.58 -13.31 2.10
C ALA A 126 -1.58 -12.17 1.83
N LEU A 127 -2.50 -12.39 0.90
CA LEU A 127 -3.68 -11.55 0.75
C LEU A 127 -4.66 -11.80 1.90
N ASN A 128 -5.52 -10.81 2.18
CA ASN A 128 -6.52 -10.91 3.24
C ASN A 128 -7.35 -12.19 3.11
N GLY A 129 -7.54 -12.89 4.23
CA GLY A 129 -8.29 -14.13 4.28
C GLY A 129 -7.54 -15.36 3.78
N ALA A 130 -6.27 -15.23 3.39
CA ALA A 130 -5.42 -16.32 2.95
C ALA A 130 -4.21 -16.50 3.87
N THR A 131 -3.64 -17.71 3.85
CA THR A 131 -2.35 -18.04 4.44
C THR A 131 -1.39 -18.45 3.32
N THR A 132 -0.10 -18.24 3.53
CA THR A 132 0.91 -18.68 2.56
C THR A 132 2.18 -19.16 3.29
N GLY A 133 2.89 -20.09 2.69
CA GLY A 133 4.18 -20.56 3.20
C GLY A 133 5.32 -19.60 2.86
N ALA A 134 6.47 -19.84 3.46
CA ALA A 134 7.68 -19.08 3.17
C ALA A 134 8.08 -19.22 1.70
N ASN A 135 8.48 -18.11 1.07
CA ASN A 135 8.92 -18.03 -0.33
C ASN A 135 7.85 -18.44 -1.35
N THR A 136 6.58 -18.50 -0.97
CA THR A 136 5.47 -18.84 -1.87
C THR A 136 4.68 -17.60 -2.26
N SER A 137 3.76 -17.77 -3.22
CA SER A 137 2.91 -16.67 -3.72
C SER A 137 1.48 -16.85 -3.23
N SER A 138 0.81 -15.74 -2.96
CA SER A 138 -0.63 -15.67 -2.73
C SER A 138 -1.26 -14.89 -3.87
N THR A 139 -2.32 -15.44 -4.47
CA THR A 139 -3.06 -14.80 -5.57
C THR A 139 -4.53 -14.78 -5.20
N GLY A 140 -5.19 -13.66 -5.44
CA GLY A 140 -6.60 -13.48 -5.12
C GLY A 140 -7.32 -12.65 -6.17
N PHE A 141 -8.62 -12.90 -6.24
CA PHE A 141 -9.56 -12.15 -7.04
C PHE A 141 -10.74 -11.77 -6.15
N ASP A 142 -11.17 -10.52 -6.26
CA ASP A 142 -12.27 -9.95 -5.51
C ASP A 142 -13.26 -9.29 -6.46
N PHE A 143 -14.54 -9.47 -6.15
CA PHE A 143 -15.64 -8.85 -6.87
C PHE A 143 -16.72 -8.46 -5.87
N GLY A 144 -17.29 -7.26 -6.03
CA GLY A 144 -18.34 -6.81 -5.12
C GLY A 144 -19.10 -5.59 -5.61
N ILE A 145 -20.08 -5.23 -4.80
CA ILE A 145 -20.89 -4.02 -4.98
C ILE A 145 -20.75 -3.18 -3.72
N ARG A 146 -20.50 -1.89 -3.91
CA ARG A 146 -20.52 -0.89 -2.86
C ARG A 146 -21.76 -0.01 -3.02
N HIS A 147 -22.54 0.13 -1.96
CA HIS A 147 -23.68 1.02 -1.91
C HIS A 147 -23.57 1.98 -0.71
N SER A 148 -23.83 3.26 -0.95
CA SER A 148 -23.87 4.30 0.12
C SER A 148 -25.31 4.75 0.32
N PHE A 149 -25.74 4.80 1.56
CA PHE A 149 -27.09 5.24 1.96
C PHE A 149 -27.14 6.75 2.17
#